data_b30cd7bd08d51aef15888ac82a74858b
#
_entry.id   b30cd7bd08d51aef15888ac82a74858b
#
_cell.length_a   1.000
_cell.length_b   1.000
_cell.length_c   1.000
_cell.angle_alpha   90.00
_cell.angle_beta   90.00
_cell.angle_gamma   90.00
#
_symmetry.space_group_name_H-M   'P 1'
#
loop_
_entity.id
_entity.type
_entity.pdbx_description
1 polymer ?
#
loop_
_entity_poly.entity_id
_entity_poly.type
_entity_poly.pdbx_seq_one_letter_code
_entity_poly.pdbx_strand_id
1 'polypeptide(L)'
;MKFRFRYAVLPCLLPAFAAACSTEATHRRPNIFDDEESFAAVTFSSNADSLFLSWELTDDRIQFDSYRITDNKSQQVLTVGRDETSCLLTHVPYNEPVAVYLSLVAGGEVVKTAKTDVVIDGLDKTTAATLIPDRGSVTGGDGTYSIPLPDGRSIFLMGDSYIGPVTNGQRPTSDHMFRNTYILYDEGRVSAIYGAGGDRNASAAVPPGVSDESRKWYWPGHGFVEGNTLYVFQTVMYQGAEGMWGFRYETTDILEYELPSLTLRRTTRIPFRGSEDIHYGMAALNDGDYVYVYAQVDVTNDADPISEVLVARTTPAKLCTDWEYYTGSGWSTDPSAAERLEGLASVPVSSQFNVFRLRDKYVLLTQNKRYNSGEIYTFTSDSPAGPWRNKQLIYRIPAMENRKLFTYNAMAHPQFEK
;
A
#
# COMPACT_ATOMS: atom_id res chain seq x y z
N MET A 1 28.44 9.35 -38.48
CA MET A 1 27.09 9.32 -39.06
C MET A 1 26.17 9.65 -37.88
N LYS A 2 25.67 10.90 -37.83
CA LYS A 2 24.92 11.43 -36.69
C LYS A 2 23.44 11.17 -36.93
N PHE A 3 22.80 10.30 -36.16
CA PHE A 3 21.34 10.18 -36.13
C PHE A 3 20.77 11.17 -35.10
N ARG A 4 20.03 12.14 -35.63
CA ARG A 4 19.20 13.03 -34.81
C ARG A 4 17.83 12.39 -34.67
N PHE A 5 17.48 11.97 -33.44
CA PHE A 5 16.09 11.68 -33.11
C PHE A 5 15.36 12.98 -32.78
N ARG A 6 14.32 13.28 -33.56
CA ARG A 6 13.36 14.31 -33.23
C ARG A 6 12.32 13.73 -32.31
N TYR A 7 12.33 14.18 -31.08
CA TYR A 7 11.23 13.92 -30.17
C TYR A 7 10.04 14.79 -30.55
N ALA A 8 8.94 14.16 -30.94
CA ALA A 8 7.65 14.81 -31.04
C ALA A 8 7.11 14.94 -29.60
N VAL A 9 7.13 16.16 -29.09
CA VAL A 9 6.48 16.50 -27.82
C VAL A 9 4.98 16.49 -28.06
N LEU A 10 4.28 15.42 -27.68
CA LEU A 10 2.85 15.47 -27.46
C LEU A 10 2.63 16.20 -26.12
N PRO A 11 1.74 17.20 -26.08
CA PRO A 11 1.36 17.78 -24.81
C PRO A 11 0.54 16.73 -24.04
N CYS A 12 1.13 16.11 -23.04
CA CYS A 12 0.40 15.36 -22.01
C CYS A 12 -0.42 16.37 -21.22
N LEU A 13 -1.70 16.47 -21.53
CA LEU A 13 -2.70 16.94 -20.60
C LEU A 13 -2.67 16.01 -19.40
N LEU A 14 -2.13 16.49 -18.28
CA LEU A 14 -2.20 15.86 -16.98
C LEU A 14 -3.68 15.71 -16.58
N PRO A 15 -4.21 14.49 -16.42
CA PRO A 15 -5.36 14.33 -15.56
C PRO A 15 -4.83 14.50 -14.12
N ALA A 16 -5.41 15.46 -13.41
CA ALA A 16 -5.24 15.60 -11.98
C ALA A 16 -5.38 14.21 -11.33
N PHE A 17 -4.37 13.79 -10.57
CA PHE A 17 -4.47 12.61 -9.72
C PHE A 17 -5.52 12.89 -8.64
N ALA A 18 -6.77 12.58 -8.95
CA ALA A 18 -7.77 12.42 -7.94
C ALA A 18 -7.58 11.02 -7.37
N ALA A 19 -7.05 10.91 -6.17
CA ALA A 19 -7.27 9.73 -5.36
C ALA A 19 -8.79 9.64 -5.19
N ALA A 20 -9.43 8.83 -6.02
CA ALA A 20 -10.85 8.58 -5.94
C ALA A 20 -11.14 7.63 -4.77
N CYS A 21 -10.98 8.12 -3.54
CA CYS A 21 -11.78 7.66 -2.43
C CYS A 21 -13.11 8.41 -2.48
N SER A 22 -13.94 8.08 -3.47
CA SER A 22 -15.32 8.49 -3.39
C SER A 22 -16.02 7.59 -2.38
N THR A 23 -16.42 8.15 -1.26
CA THR A 23 -17.45 7.63 -0.39
C THR A 23 -18.78 7.69 -1.15
N GLU A 24 -18.99 6.81 -2.06
CA GLU A 24 -20.22 6.45 -2.76
C GLU A 24 -19.92 5.93 -4.16
N ALA A 25 -19.23 4.82 -4.25
CA ALA A 25 -19.39 3.97 -5.40
C ALA A 25 -20.41 2.88 -5.03
N THR A 26 -21.64 3.29 -4.76
CA THR A 26 -22.76 2.41 -5.04
C THR A 26 -22.74 2.19 -6.54
N HIS A 27 -22.05 1.14 -6.99
CA HIS A 27 -22.26 0.61 -8.32
C HIS A 27 -23.67 0.04 -8.36
N ARG A 28 -24.66 0.93 -8.54
CA ARG A 28 -25.97 0.55 -9.02
C ARG A 28 -25.81 0.13 -10.48
N ARG A 29 -25.36 -1.10 -10.69
CA ARG A 29 -25.80 -1.85 -11.87
C ARG A 29 -27.03 -2.60 -11.39
N PRO A 30 -28.22 -2.34 -11.94
CA PRO A 30 -29.30 -3.29 -11.81
C PRO A 30 -28.81 -4.54 -12.54
N ASN A 31 -28.29 -5.53 -11.82
CA ASN A 31 -28.15 -6.86 -12.36
C ASN A 31 -29.60 -7.39 -12.46
N ILE A 32 -30.17 -7.24 -13.61
CA ILE A 32 -31.32 -8.04 -14.02
C ILE A 32 -30.77 -9.46 -14.09
N PHE A 33 -31.29 -10.36 -13.30
CA PHE A 33 -31.07 -11.79 -13.48
C PHE A 33 -31.38 -12.12 -14.93
N ASP A 34 -30.47 -12.77 -15.64
CA ASP A 34 -30.60 -13.08 -17.08
C ASP A 34 -31.73 -14.03 -17.43
N ASP A 35 -32.56 -14.48 -16.46
CA ASP A 35 -33.74 -15.26 -16.70
C ASP A 35 -34.97 -14.35 -16.78
N GLU A 36 -35.78 -14.52 -17.84
CA GLU A 36 -37.06 -13.82 -18.07
C GLU A 36 -38.07 -13.96 -16.93
N GLU A 37 -37.74 -14.66 -15.84
CA GLU A 37 -38.58 -14.92 -14.66
C GLU A 37 -37.95 -14.47 -13.34
N SER A 38 -37.07 -13.47 -13.33
CA SER A 38 -36.52 -12.99 -12.07
C SER A 38 -37.62 -12.45 -11.14
N PHE A 39 -37.68 -12.99 -9.93
CA PHE A 39 -38.64 -12.57 -8.92
C PHE A 39 -38.17 -11.45 -8.02
N ALA A 40 -36.89 -11.03 -8.15
CA ALA A 40 -36.30 -10.00 -7.33
C ALA A 40 -35.26 -9.19 -8.09
N ALA A 41 -35.25 -7.88 -7.87
CA ALA A 41 -34.15 -6.99 -8.24
C ALA A 41 -33.13 -6.97 -7.08
N VAL A 42 -31.86 -7.35 -7.34
CA VAL A 42 -30.81 -7.40 -6.33
C VAL A 42 -29.78 -6.30 -6.56
N THR A 43 -29.40 -5.62 -5.48
CA THR A 43 -28.29 -4.68 -5.46
C THR A 43 -27.24 -5.17 -4.48
N PHE A 44 -25.98 -4.82 -4.71
CA PHE A 44 -24.90 -5.20 -3.79
C PHE A 44 -23.85 -4.10 -3.62
N SER A 45 -23.21 -4.12 -2.47
CA SER A 45 -22.00 -3.34 -2.18
C SER A 45 -21.01 -4.22 -1.40
N SER A 46 -19.73 -3.88 -1.45
CA SER A 46 -18.69 -4.66 -0.77
C SER A 46 -17.78 -3.77 0.07
N ASN A 47 -17.23 -4.38 1.14
CA ASN A 47 -16.14 -3.82 1.94
C ASN A 47 -15.24 -4.97 2.42
N ALA A 48 -13.94 -4.91 2.11
CA ALA A 48 -13.02 -6.03 2.31
C ALA A 48 -13.56 -7.34 1.71
N ASP A 49 -13.66 -8.40 2.52
CA ASP A 49 -14.22 -9.70 2.14
C ASP A 49 -15.73 -9.84 2.41
N SER A 50 -16.39 -8.74 2.70
CA SER A 50 -17.80 -8.70 3.03
C SER A 50 -18.63 -8.20 1.84
N LEU A 51 -19.75 -8.87 1.57
CA LEU A 51 -20.70 -8.53 0.53
C LEU A 51 -22.08 -8.25 1.17
N PHE A 52 -22.49 -6.99 1.12
CA PHE A 52 -23.84 -6.59 1.50
C PHE A 52 -24.77 -6.71 0.31
N LEU A 53 -25.85 -7.44 0.48
CA LEU A 53 -26.91 -7.66 -0.51
C LEU A 53 -28.19 -7.01 -0.03
N SER A 54 -28.94 -6.38 -0.95
CA SER A 54 -30.34 -5.99 -0.73
C SER A 54 -31.13 -6.30 -1.96
N TRP A 55 -32.43 -6.60 -1.77
CA TRP A 55 -33.33 -7.00 -2.84
C TRP A 55 -34.73 -6.41 -2.67
N GLU A 56 -35.38 -6.29 -3.79
CA GLU A 56 -36.79 -5.91 -3.87
C GLU A 56 -37.51 -6.96 -4.72
N LEU A 57 -38.63 -7.50 -4.21
CA LEU A 57 -39.43 -8.46 -4.96
C LEU A 57 -40.11 -7.77 -6.16
N THR A 58 -39.98 -8.40 -7.32
CA THR A 58 -40.66 -7.96 -8.55
C THR A 58 -42.01 -8.69 -8.76
N ASP A 59 -42.23 -9.78 -7.99
CA ASP A 59 -43.51 -10.51 -7.98
C ASP A 59 -43.93 -10.81 -6.53
N ASP A 60 -44.88 -10.06 -6.02
CA ASP A 60 -45.43 -10.14 -4.66
C ASP A 60 -46.49 -11.27 -4.49
N ARG A 61 -46.88 -11.92 -5.58
CA ARG A 61 -47.89 -13.01 -5.56
C ARG A 61 -47.32 -14.33 -5.08
N ILE A 62 -45.98 -14.49 -5.07
CA ILE A 62 -45.34 -15.72 -4.64
C ILE A 62 -45.51 -15.86 -3.12
N GLN A 63 -46.05 -17.00 -2.69
CA GLN A 63 -46.16 -17.31 -1.26
C GLN A 63 -44.91 -18.04 -0.79
N PHE A 64 -44.27 -17.50 0.25
CA PHE A 64 -43.07 -18.06 0.87
C PHE A 64 -42.95 -17.58 2.33
N ASP A 65 -42.09 -18.24 3.12
CA ASP A 65 -41.94 -17.99 4.55
C ASP A 65 -40.62 -17.23 4.85
N SER A 66 -39.58 -17.52 4.10
CA SER A 66 -38.24 -16.97 4.32
C SER A 66 -37.43 -16.96 3.04
N TYR A 67 -36.30 -16.19 3.08
CA TYR A 67 -35.26 -16.27 2.07
C TYR A 67 -34.13 -17.15 2.57
N ARG A 68 -33.52 -17.90 1.65
CA ARG A 68 -32.24 -18.59 1.84
C ARG A 68 -31.22 -17.99 0.87
N ILE A 69 -30.11 -17.50 1.41
CA ILE A 69 -29.03 -16.92 0.64
C ILE A 69 -27.79 -17.83 0.76
N THR A 70 -27.20 -18.19 -0.38
CA THR A 70 -25.99 -19.02 -0.43
C THR A 70 -25.05 -18.48 -1.50
N ASP A 71 -23.78 -18.86 -1.41
CA ASP A 71 -22.82 -18.63 -2.48
C ASP A 71 -22.06 -19.94 -2.82
N ASN A 72 -21.40 -19.96 -3.98
CA ASN A 72 -20.72 -21.16 -4.47
C ASN A 72 -19.26 -21.29 -3.97
N LYS A 73 -18.80 -20.39 -3.09
CA LYS A 73 -17.39 -20.34 -2.64
C LYS A 73 -17.24 -20.48 -1.14
N SER A 74 -17.87 -19.59 -0.36
CA SER A 74 -17.72 -19.58 1.09
C SER A 74 -18.52 -20.67 1.80
N GLN A 75 -19.45 -21.31 1.09
CA GLN A 75 -20.39 -22.31 1.64
C GLN A 75 -21.28 -21.77 2.77
N GLN A 76 -21.43 -20.46 2.88
CA GLN A 76 -22.36 -19.86 3.84
C GLN A 76 -23.79 -20.10 3.42
N VAL A 77 -24.64 -20.36 4.40
CA VAL A 77 -26.07 -20.46 4.24
C VAL A 77 -26.72 -19.52 5.24
N LEU A 78 -27.32 -18.45 4.75
CA LEU A 78 -28.08 -17.52 5.57
C LEU A 78 -29.57 -17.74 5.33
N THR A 79 -30.38 -17.71 6.39
CA THR A 79 -31.82 -17.70 6.30
C THR A 79 -32.34 -16.45 7.00
N VAL A 80 -33.14 -15.65 6.29
CA VAL A 80 -33.72 -14.43 6.82
C VAL A 80 -35.23 -14.47 6.61
N GLY A 81 -36.00 -13.78 7.44
CA GLY A 81 -37.46 -13.75 7.38
C GLY A 81 -37.96 -13.10 6.10
N ARG A 82 -39.25 -13.35 5.78
CA ARG A 82 -39.91 -12.79 4.60
C ARG A 82 -39.87 -11.26 4.52
N ASP A 83 -39.90 -10.60 5.67
CA ASP A 83 -39.93 -9.15 5.76
C ASP A 83 -38.50 -8.52 5.70
N GLU A 84 -37.47 -9.35 5.73
CA GLU A 84 -36.10 -8.91 5.57
C GLU A 84 -35.77 -8.79 4.08
N THR A 85 -35.12 -7.67 3.71
CA THR A 85 -34.77 -7.38 2.31
C THR A 85 -33.29 -7.16 2.12
N SER A 86 -32.45 -7.57 3.09
CA SER A 86 -31.00 -7.46 3.01
C SER A 86 -30.30 -8.50 3.85
N CYS A 87 -29.04 -8.77 3.52
CA CYS A 87 -28.15 -9.60 4.33
C CYS A 87 -26.68 -9.25 4.10
N LEU A 88 -25.81 -9.78 4.96
CA LEU A 88 -24.36 -9.68 4.87
C LEU A 88 -23.75 -11.06 4.71
N LEU A 89 -23.04 -11.32 3.62
CA LEU A 89 -22.13 -12.45 3.45
C LEU A 89 -20.72 -12.00 3.83
N THR A 90 -19.98 -12.84 4.55
CA THR A 90 -18.59 -12.61 4.94
C THR A 90 -17.67 -13.66 4.35
N HIS A 91 -16.35 -13.42 4.34
CA HIS A 91 -15.35 -14.34 3.77
C HIS A 91 -15.60 -14.65 2.28
N VAL A 92 -16.17 -13.68 1.56
CA VAL A 92 -16.39 -13.79 0.11
C VAL A 92 -15.05 -13.55 -0.59
N PRO A 93 -14.56 -14.46 -1.43
CA PRO A 93 -13.32 -14.26 -2.15
C PRO A 93 -13.42 -13.06 -3.09
N TYR A 94 -12.31 -12.34 -3.23
CA TYR A 94 -12.22 -11.15 -4.06
C TYR A 94 -11.46 -11.42 -5.37
N ASN A 95 -11.66 -10.53 -6.36
CA ASN A 95 -11.06 -10.60 -7.69
C ASN A 95 -11.37 -11.88 -8.48
N GLU A 96 -12.42 -12.59 -8.10
CA GLU A 96 -12.96 -13.72 -8.85
C GLU A 96 -14.49 -13.72 -8.83
N PRO A 97 -15.15 -14.31 -9.83
CA PRO A 97 -16.60 -14.40 -9.85
C PRO A 97 -17.12 -15.33 -8.74
N VAL A 98 -18.09 -14.82 -8.00
CA VAL A 98 -18.84 -15.56 -6.98
C VAL A 98 -20.30 -15.59 -7.38
N ALA A 99 -20.86 -16.78 -7.55
CA ALA A 99 -22.29 -16.95 -7.79
C ALA A 99 -23.05 -16.89 -6.47
N VAL A 100 -23.93 -15.93 -6.31
CA VAL A 100 -24.82 -15.77 -5.17
C VAL A 100 -26.23 -16.20 -5.56
N TYR A 101 -26.85 -16.98 -4.72
CA TYR A 101 -28.21 -17.52 -4.91
C TYR A 101 -29.14 -16.94 -3.84
N LEU A 102 -30.23 -16.31 -4.28
CA LEU A 102 -31.33 -15.89 -3.44
C LEU A 102 -32.48 -16.83 -3.71
N SER A 103 -32.92 -17.61 -2.71
CA SER A 103 -33.99 -18.60 -2.83
C SER A 103 -35.15 -18.22 -1.94
N LEU A 104 -36.40 -18.37 -2.47
CA LEU A 104 -37.62 -18.33 -1.70
C LEU A 104 -37.90 -19.71 -1.11
N VAL A 105 -38.25 -19.77 0.16
CA VAL A 105 -38.51 -21.02 0.90
C VAL A 105 -39.92 -20.98 1.44
N ALA A 106 -40.69 -22.04 1.16
CA ALA A 106 -42.02 -22.25 1.71
C ALA A 106 -42.12 -23.66 2.31
N GLY A 107 -42.59 -23.78 3.56
CA GLY A 107 -42.69 -25.06 4.26
C GLY A 107 -41.34 -25.80 4.39
N GLY A 108 -40.22 -25.10 4.37
CA GLY A 108 -38.86 -25.66 4.40
C GLY A 108 -38.26 -26.02 3.04
N GLU A 109 -39.07 -26.03 1.97
CA GLU A 109 -38.62 -26.35 0.61
C GLU A 109 -38.36 -25.09 -0.23
N VAL A 110 -37.35 -25.14 -1.10
CA VAL A 110 -37.06 -24.06 -2.05
C VAL A 110 -38.10 -24.07 -3.17
N VAL A 111 -38.84 -22.96 -3.31
CA VAL A 111 -39.88 -22.81 -4.34
C VAL A 111 -39.39 -22.04 -5.57
N LYS A 112 -38.42 -21.13 -5.40
CA LYS A 112 -37.81 -20.39 -6.52
C LYS A 112 -36.43 -19.92 -6.12
N THR A 113 -35.49 -19.87 -7.08
CA THR A 113 -34.12 -19.38 -6.86
C THR A 113 -33.73 -18.41 -7.97
N ALA A 114 -33.14 -17.30 -7.58
CA ALA A 114 -32.49 -16.37 -8.48
C ALA A 114 -30.96 -16.41 -8.25
N LYS A 115 -30.19 -16.29 -9.31
CA LYS A 115 -28.74 -16.30 -9.29
C LYS A 115 -28.19 -14.94 -9.75
N THR A 116 -27.14 -14.45 -9.10
CA THR A 116 -26.34 -13.33 -9.59
C THR A 116 -24.87 -13.66 -9.44
N ASP A 117 -24.06 -13.25 -10.42
CA ASP A 117 -22.61 -13.34 -10.33
C ASP A 117 -22.05 -11.98 -9.88
N VAL A 118 -21.26 -11.98 -8.83
CA VAL A 118 -20.64 -10.78 -8.27
C VAL A 118 -19.13 -10.93 -8.25
N VAL A 119 -18.42 -9.81 -8.41
CA VAL A 119 -16.99 -9.72 -8.19
C VAL A 119 -16.77 -8.58 -7.20
N ILE A 120 -16.16 -8.88 -6.07
CA ILE A 120 -15.76 -7.86 -5.10
C ILE A 120 -14.27 -7.55 -5.23
N ASP A 121 -13.87 -6.32 -4.90
CA ASP A 121 -12.49 -5.82 -5.09
C ASP A 121 -11.59 -6.09 -3.89
N GLY A 122 -12.12 -6.54 -2.77
CA GLY A 122 -11.36 -6.79 -1.54
C GLY A 122 -10.87 -5.54 -0.82
N LEU A 123 -11.30 -4.34 -1.24
CA LEU A 123 -10.86 -3.08 -0.64
C LEU A 123 -11.59 -2.82 0.68
N ASP A 124 -10.85 -2.62 1.76
CA ASP A 124 -11.39 -2.07 3.01
C ASP A 124 -11.56 -0.55 2.88
N LYS A 125 -12.72 -0.17 2.35
CA LYS A 125 -13.07 1.24 2.08
C LYS A 125 -13.19 2.06 3.37
N THR A 126 -13.58 1.40 4.46
CA THR A 126 -13.69 2.04 5.78
C THR A 126 -12.32 2.44 6.31
N THR A 127 -11.37 1.52 6.31
CA THR A 127 -9.98 1.82 6.70
C THR A 127 -9.34 2.82 5.76
N ALA A 128 -9.54 2.68 4.44
CA ALA A 128 -9.01 3.64 3.47
C ALA A 128 -9.54 5.06 3.70
N ALA A 129 -10.85 5.24 3.91
CA ALA A 129 -11.45 6.55 4.19
C ALA A 129 -11.02 7.12 5.55
N THR A 130 -10.69 6.28 6.53
CA THR A 130 -10.13 6.71 7.82
C THR A 130 -8.70 7.20 7.67
N LEU A 131 -7.85 6.44 6.98
CA LEU A 131 -6.43 6.78 6.83
C LEU A 131 -6.20 7.99 5.93
N ILE A 132 -6.95 8.10 4.84
CA ILE A 132 -6.85 9.18 3.85
C ILE A 132 -8.23 9.85 3.71
N PRO A 133 -8.64 10.66 4.69
CA PRO A 133 -9.92 11.35 4.65
C PRO A 133 -9.90 12.50 3.64
N ASP A 134 -11.07 12.97 3.22
CA ASP A 134 -11.20 14.12 2.32
C ASP A 134 -10.75 15.45 2.94
N ARG A 135 -10.56 15.51 4.26
CA ARG A 135 -10.15 16.72 5.02
C ARG A 135 -9.64 16.39 6.41
N GLY A 136 -8.88 17.31 6.98
CA GLY A 136 -8.51 17.27 8.41
C GLY A 136 -7.25 16.45 8.72
N SER A 137 -6.68 15.78 7.73
CA SER A 137 -5.41 15.07 7.81
C SER A 137 -4.75 15.05 6.43
N VAL A 138 -3.85 14.10 6.18
CA VAL A 138 -3.33 13.83 4.82
C VAL A 138 -4.49 13.34 3.97
N THR A 139 -4.71 13.98 2.83
CA THR A 139 -5.86 13.73 1.95
C THR A 139 -5.45 13.04 0.65
N GLY A 140 -4.19 12.67 0.53
CA GLY A 140 -3.61 11.93 -0.59
C GLY A 140 -2.10 12.04 -0.59
N GLY A 141 -1.42 11.05 -1.13
CA GLY A 141 0.05 11.03 -1.21
C GLY A 141 0.59 9.70 -1.68
N ASP A 142 1.90 9.68 -1.87
CA ASP A 142 2.66 8.52 -2.32
C ASP A 142 3.21 7.71 -1.14
N GLY A 143 3.38 6.41 -1.37
CA GLY A 143 3.93 5.48 -0.39
C GLY A 143 2.99 5.26 0.77
N THR A 144 3.37 4.52 1.75
CA THR A 144 2.59 4.38 2.98
C THR A 144 3.28 3.39 3.91
N TYR A 145 4.53 3.59 4.25
CA TYR A 145 5.14 2.77 5.30
C TYR A 145 4.41 2.98 6.62
N SER A 146 4.18 1.91 7.36
CA SER A 146 3.60 2.03 8.70
C SER A 146 4.48 1.38 9.76
N ILE A 147 4.55 1.99 10.92
CA ILE A 147 5.33 1.52 12.06
C ILE A 147 4.43 1.55 13.30
N PRO A 148 4.23 0.41 13.97
CA PRO A 148 3.53 0.39 15.24
C PRO A 148 4.36 1.07 16.33
N LEU A 149 3.71 1.86 17.18
CA LEU A 149 4.33 2.53 18.32
C LEU A 149 4.01 1.78 19.61
N PRO A 150 4.89 1.86 20.64
CA PRO A 150 4.71 1.09 21.90
C PRO A 150 3.46 1.45 22.69
N ASP A 151 2.88 2.62 22.43
CA ASP A 151 1.67 3.13 23.08
C ASP A 151 0.37 2.73 22.38
N GLY A 152 0.44 1.84 21.38
CA GLY A 152 -0.72 1.33 20.63
C GLY A 152 -1.08 2.15 19.39
N ARG A 153 -0.47 3.33 19.21
CA ARG A 153 -0.62 4.12 17.99
C ARG A 153 0.18 3.51 16.84
N SER A 154 -0.07 3.97 15.62
CA SER A 154 0.75 3.70 14.45
C SER A 154 1.10 4.99 13.72
N ILE A 155 2.31 5.08 13.19
CA ILE A 155 2.72 6.18 12.33
C ILE A 155 2.83 5.68 10.88
N PHE A 156 2.26 6.45 9.94
CA PHE A 156 2.36 6.18 8.50
C PHE A 156 3.24 7.25 7.87
N LEU A 157 4.23 6.83 7.11
CA LEU A 157 5.17 7.72 6.44
C LEU A 157 4.76 7.85 4.97
N MET A 158 4.40 9.07 4.56
CA MET A 158 3.96 9.39 3.20
C MET A 158 5.06 10.14 2.46
N GLY A 159 5.23 9.85 1.18
CA GLY A 159 6.02 10.65 0.24
C GLY A 159 5.30 11.93 -0.17
N ASP A 160 5.42 12.31 -1.45
CA ASP A 160 4.72 13.48 -2.01
C ASP A 160 3.24 13.42 -1.63
N SER A 161 2.76 14.43 -0.90
CA SER A 161 1.45 14.35 -0.24
C SER A 161 0.77 15.70 -0.09
N TYR A 162 -0.53 15.65 0.22
CA TYR A 162 -1.39 16.83 0.32
C TYR A 162 -2.23 16.78 1.60
N ILE A 163 -2.52 17.97 2.13
CA ILE A 163 -3.35 18.16 3.33
C ILE A 163 -4.63 18.95 3.01
N GLY A 164 -4.65 19.66 1.88
CA GLY A 164 -5.80 20.43 1.43
C GLY A 164 -7.04 19.58 1.18
N PRO A 165 -8.25 20.15 1.34
CA PRO A 165 -9.48 19.38 1.22
C PRO A 165 -9.74 18.88 -0.19
N VAL A 166 -10.28 17.67 -0.28
CA VAL A 166 -10.85 17.09 -1.49
C VAL A 166 -12.35 17.33 -1.49
N THR A 167 -12.91 17.83 -2.59
CA THR A 167 -14.34 18.07 -2.73
C THR A 167 -14.84 17.42 -4.01
N ASN A 168 -15.83 16.55 -3.91
CA ASN A 168 -16.36 15.77 -5.03
C ASN A 168 -15.25 15.02 -5.80
N GLY A 169 -14.30 14.43 -5.06
CA GLY A 169 -13.16 13.69 -5.64
C GLY A 169 -12.13 14.58 -6.34
N GLN A 170 -12.18 15.89 -6.19
CA GLN A 170 -11.26 16.84 -6.83
C GLN A 170 -10.48 17.65 -5.80
N ARG A 171 -9.23 17.89 -6.09
CA ARG A 171 -8.30 18.75 -5.33
C ARG A 171 -8.05 20.04 -6.12
N PRO A 172 -8.01 21.21 -5.44
CA PRO A 172 -7.55 22.45 -6.09
C PRO A 172 -6.13 22.29 -6.64
N THR A 173 -5.89 22.78 -7.85
CA THR A 173 -4.56 22.75 -8.49
C THR A 173 -3.53 23.64 -7.79
N SER A 174 -3.98 24.54 -6.92
CA SER A 174 -3.15 25.41 -6.09
C SER A 174 -2.75 24.81 -4.75
N ASP A 175 -3.20 23.59 -4.42
CA ASP A 175 -2.84 22.96 -3.16
C ASP A 175 -1.33 22.74 -3.08
N HIS A 176 -0.78 23.03 -1.90
CA HIS A 176 0.62 22.80 -1.61
C HIS A 176 0.91 21.29 -1.52
N MET A 177 1.90 20.84 -2.28
CA MET A 177 2.43 19.49 -2.23
C MET A 177 3.62 19.44 -1.27
N PHE A 178 3.50 18.67 -0.21
CA PHE A 178 4.60 18.37 0.71
C PHE A 178 5.42 17.20 0.17
N ARG A 179 6.73 17.24 0.32
CA ARG A 179 7.64 16.16 -0.08
C ARG A 179 7.54 14.93 0.82
N ASN A 180 7.14 15.14 2.06
CA ASN A 180 6.74 14.07 2.97
C ASN A 180 5.83 14.61 4.06
N THR A 181 4.90 13.76 4.50
CA THR A 181 4.07 13.98 5.69
C THR A 181 3.96 12.68 6.46
N TYR A 182 3.60 12.75 7.73
CA TYR A 182 3.30 11.54 8.49
C TYR A 182 1.83 11.59 8.93
N ILE A 183 1.21 10.41 9.02
CA ILE A 183 -0.12 10.25 9.61
C ILE A 183 0.08 9.54 10.95
N LEU A 184 -0.36 10.15 12.03
CA LEU A 184 -0.48 9.47 13.31
C LEU A 184 -1.89 8.90 13.41
N TYR A 185 -1.96 7.58 13.48
CA TYR A 185 -3.21 6.83 13.65
C TYR A 185 -3.38 6.39 15.10
N ASP A 186 -4.54 6.67 15.68
CA ASP A 186 -4.91 6.39 17.06
C ASP A 186 -6.38 5.96 17.13
N GLU A 187 -6.63 4.66 17.27
CA GLU A 187 -7.97 4.08 17.44
C GLU A 187 -9.02 4.62 16.44
N GLY A 188 -8.70 4.62 15.14
CA GLY A 188 -9.61 5.09 14.10
C GLY A 188 -9.61 6.62 13.90
N ARG A 189 -8.75 7.35 14.59
CA ARG A 189 -8.51 8.79 14.38
C ARG A 189 -7.17 9.00 13.71
N VAL A 190 -7.10 9.99 12.84
CA VAL A 190 -5.86 10.35 12.14
C VAL A 190 -5.54 11.83 12.34
N SER A 191 -4.27 12.13 12.43
CA SER A 191 -3.75 13.48 12.39
C SER A 191 -2.50 13.57 11.53
N ALA A 192 -2.37 14.66 10.76
CA ALA A 192 -1.21 14.91 9.93
C ALA A 192 -0.07 15.54 10.74
N ILE A 193 1.15 15.06 10.52
CA ILE A 193 2.39 15.68 10.99
C ILE A 193 3.12 16.26 9.79
N TYR A 194 3.39 17.55 9.84
CA TYR A 194 4.11 18.36 8.84
C TYR A 194 4.61 19.63 9.51
N GLY A 195 5.28 20.52 8.80
CA GLY A 195 5.69 21.80 9.33
C GLY A 195 6.97 21.73 10.17
N ALA A 196 7.99 21.03 9.67
CA ALA A 196 9.29 20.96 10.31
C ALA A 196 9.84 22.37 10.63
N GLY A 197 10.43 22.53 11.82
CA GLY A 197 10.98 23.81 12.24
C GLY A 197 9.94 24.93 12.50
N GLY A 198 8.63 24.61 12.50
CA GLY A 198 7.55 25.57 12.69
C GLY A 198 7.07 26.29 11.42
N ASP A 199 7.64 25.95 10.27
CA ASP A 199 7.15 26.44 8.96
C ASP A 199 6.00 25.56 8.48
N ARG A 200 4.81 26.13 8.40
CA ARG A 200 3.58 25.41 7.98
C ARG A 200 3.62 24.88 6.55
N ASN A 201 4.54 25.36 5.72
CA ASN A 201 4.72 24.89 4.36
C ASN A 201 5.87 23.87 4.23
N ALA A 202 6.58 23.58 5.32
CA ALA A 202 7.61 22.55 5.32
C ALA A 202 7.00 21.16 5.49
N SER A 203 7.65 20.17 4.91
CA SER A 203 7.35 18.74 5.11
C SER A 203 7.50 18.31 6.57
N ALA A 204 7.15 17.08 6.91
CA ALA A 204 7.33 16.53 8.27
C ALA A 204 8.82 16.42 8.64
N ALA A 205 9.66 16.12 7.65
CA ALA A 205 11.10 16.09 7.78
C ALA A 205 11.76 16.81 6.60
N VAL A 206 12.79 17.60 6.90
CA VAL A 206 13.58 18.36 5.91
C VAL A 206 15.07 18.07 6.15
N PRO A 207 15.87 17.83 5.09
CA PRO A 207 17.29 17.58 5.26
C PRO A 207 18.00 18.77 5.94
N PRO A 208 18.98 18.54 6.85
CA PRO A 208 19.65 19.60 7.55
C PRO A 208 20.23 20.65 6.60
N GLY A 209 19.97 21.94 6.89
CA GLY A 209 20.44 23.08 6.11
C GLY A 209 19.71 23.34 4.80
N VAL A 210 18.66 22.58 4.49
CA VAL A 210 17.81 22.81 3.32
C VAL A 210 16.70 23.81 3.66
N SER A 211 16.56 24.84 2.83
CA SER A 211 15.49 25.84 2.90
C SER A 211 14.59 25.85 1.68
N ASP A 212 14.89 25.06 0.66
CA ASP A 212 14.14 24.96 -0.60
C ASP A 212 13.94 23.48 -0.96
N GLU A 213 12.79 22.94 -0.57
CA GLU A 213 12.42 21.57 -0.82
C GLU A 213 12.09 21.29 -2.31
N SER A 214 12.02 22.31 -3.17
CA SER A 214 11.94 22.08 -4.61
C SER A 214 13.27 21.62 -5.22
N ARG A 215 14.38 21.84 -4.52
CA ARG A 215 15.74 21.50 -4.96
C ARG A 215 16.33 20.29 -4.25
N LYS A 216 16.03 20.13 -2.96
CA LYS A 216 16.51 19.01 -2.16
C LYS A 216 15.52 18.68 -1.05
N TRP A 217 15.18 17.40 -0.90
CA TRP A 217 14.12 16.97 0.00
C TRP A 217 14.33 15.55 0.52
N TYR A 218 13.50 15.14 1.43
CA TYR A 218 13.36 13.76 1.84
C TYR A 218 12.16 13.07 1.18
N TRP A 219 12.35 11.82 0.75
CA TRP A 219 11.30 10.84 0.61
C TRP A 219 11.48 9.72 1.63
N PRO A 220 10.42 9.22 2.27
CA PRO A 220 10.56 8.23 3.31
C PRO A 220 10.98 6.87 2.77
N GLY A 221 11.91 6.24 3.47
CA GLY A 221 12.10 4.83 3.54
C GLY A 221 11.30 4.25 4.70
N HIS A 222 11.61 3.03 5.10
CA HIS A 222 10.97 2.38 6.24
C HIS A 222 11.58 2.88 7.57
N GLY A 223 11.09 2.33 8.67
CA GLY A 223 11.61 2.59 10.00
C GLY A 223 11.24 1.46 10.97
N PHE A 224 11.67 1.63 12.22
CA PHE A 224 11.38 0.68 13.30
C PHE A 224 11.48 1.40 14.64
N VAL A 225 10.99 0.76 15.69
CA VAL A 225 11.13 1.23 17.07
C VAL A 225 12.14 0.36 17.82
N GLU A 226 13.00 1.01 18.59
CA GLU A 226 13.87 0.39 19.58
C GLU A 226 13.78 1.16 20.90
N GLY A 227 13.30 0.49 21.96
CA GLY A 227 13.02 1.15 23.23
C GLY A 227 12.05 2.33 23.07
N ASN A 228 12.49 3.51 23.48
CA ASN A 228 11.72 4.75 23.38
C ASN A 228 12.11 5.61 22.15
N THR A 229 12.72 5.01 21.14
CA THR A 229 13.17 5.73 19.95
C THR A 229 12.55 5.14 18.69
N LEU A 230 11.91 5.99 17.90
CA LEU A 230 11.51 5.68 16.54
C LEU A 230 12.65 6.08 15.60
N TYR A 231 13.16 5.13 14.84
CA TYR A 231 14.14 5.34 13.78
C TYR A 231 13.42 5.33 12.43
N VAL A 232 13.64 6.37 11.63
CA VAL A 232 13.07 6.50 10.28
C VAL A 232 14.19 6.72 9.28
N PHE A 233 14.27 5.88 8.26
CA PHE A 233 15.15 6.09 7.13
C PHE A 233 14.51 7.10 6.17
N GLN A 234 15.28 8.09 5.74
CA GLN A 234 14.84 9.11 4.80
C GLN A 234 15.83 9.19 3.64
N THR A 235 15.35 8.94 2.42
CA THR A 235 16.18 9.13 1.23
C THR A 235 16.34 10.62 0.94
N VAL A 236 17.57 11.07 0.84
CA VAL A 236 17.90 12.43 0.41
C VAL A 236 17.86 12.48 -1.10
N MET A 237 16.89 13.21 -1.63
CA MET A 237 16.69 13.42 -3.05
C MET A 237 17.06 14.86 -3.41
N TYR A 238 17.52 15.06 -4.65
CA TYR A 238 17.78 16.40 -5.18
C TYR A 238 17.39 16.50 -6.64
N GLN A 239 17.10 17.74 -7.09
CA GLN A 239 16.80 18.01 -8.50
C GLN A 239 18.10 18.11 -9.29
N GLY A 240 18.49 17.02 -9.93
CA GLY A 240 19.75 16.89 -10.68
C GLY A 240 19.66 17.29 -12.15
N ALA A 241 18.45 17.37 -12.71
CA ALA A 241 18.18 17.79 -14.09
C ALA A 241 16.85 18.55 -14.16
N GLU A 242 16.58 19.20 -15.28
CA GLU A 242 15.28 19.86 -15.53
C GLU A 242 14.14 18.84 -15.71
N GLY A 243 12.93 19.26 -15.31
CA GLY A 243 11.71 18.49 -15.50
C GLY A 243 11.35 17.61 -14.28
N MET A 244 10.13 17.08 -14.30
CA MET A 244 9.52 16.34 -13.21
C MET A 244 10.32 15.09 -12.81
N TRP A 245 10.96 14.43 -13.77
CA TRP A 245 11.73 13.19 -13.58
C TRP A 245 13.24 13.44 -13.42
N GLY A 246 13.63 14.72 -13.23
CA GLY A 246 15.04 15.11 -13.07
C GLY A 246 15.63 14.85 -11.69
N PHE A 247 14.89 14.24 -10.77
CA PHE A 247 15.37 13.95 -9.43
C PHE A 247 16.41 12.82 -9.41
N ARG A 248 17.30 12.90 -8.41
CA ARG A 248 18.37 11.92 -8.18
C ARG A 248 18.46 11.62 -6.69
N TYR A 249 18.87 10.42 -6.37
CA TYR A 249 19.20 10.00 -5.01
C TYR A 249 20.61 10.49 -4.65
N GLU A 250 20.81 10.95 -3.45
CA GLU A 250 22.14 11.33 -2.92
C GLU A 250 22.60 10.32 -1.87
N THR A 251 21.77 10.05 -0.90
CA THR A 251 22.06 9.19 0.25
C THR A 251 20.80 8.89 1.03
N THR A 252 20.95 8.16 2.14
CA THR A 252 19.89 7.99 3.14
C THR A 252 20.36 8.55 4.47
N ASP A 253 19.49 9.26 5.16
CA ASP A 253 19.67 9.70 6.54
C ASP A 253 18.77 8.88 7.48
N ILE A 254 19.18 8.71 8.73
CA ILE A 254 18.42 8.10 9.82
C ILE A 254 17.96 9.24 10.72
N LEU A 255 16.67 9.37 10.90
CA LEU A 255 16.05 10.31 11.82
C LEU A 255 15.63 9.60 13.09
N GLU A 256 16.01 10.11 14.24
CA GLU A 256 15.72 9.56 15.56
C GLU A 256 14.69 10.44 16.27
N TYR A 257 13.52 9.89 16.48
CA TYR A 257 12.42 10.55 17.18
C TYR A 257 12.24 9.96 18.57
N GLU A 258 12.13 10.83 19.59
CA GLU A 258 11.78 10.44 20.94
C GLU A 258 10.29 10.08 21.04
N LEU A 259 10.00 8.96 21.63
CA LEU A 259 8.63 8.53 21.92
C LEU A 259 8.22 8.87 23.37
N PRO A 260 6.94 9.18 23.62
CA PRO A 260 5.83 9.19 22.70
C PRO A 260 5.63 10.53 21.97
N SER A 261 6.49 11.52 22.20
CA SER A 261 6.34 12.91 21.73
C SER A 261 6.55 13.09 20.22
N LEU A 262 7.21 12.14 19.55
CA LEU A 262 7.65 12.23 18.16
C LEU A 262 8.57 13.45 17.90
N THR A 263 9.33 13.86 18.90
CA THR A 263 10.28 14.95 18.80
C THR A 263 11.55 14.46 18.12
N LEU A 264 11.95 15.07 16.99
CA LEU A 264 13.20 14.78 16.31
C LEU A 264 14.38 15.15 17.21
N ARG A 265 15.25 14.17 17.53
CA ARG A 265 16.42 14.33 18.40
C ARG A 265 17.72 14.41 17.61
N ARG A 266 17.82 13.61 16.58
CA ARG A 266 19.05 13.52 15.77
C ARG A 266 18.75 13.12 14.35
N THR A 267 19.58 13.62 13.44
CA THR A 267 19.67 13.16 12.04
C THR A 267 21.11 12.73 11.79
N THR A 268 21.27 11.50 11.30
CA THR A 268 22.62 10.93 11.03
C THR A 268 22.59 10.25 9.66
N ARG A 269 23.61 10.51 8.85
CA ARG A 269 23.77 9.82 7.56
C ARG A 269 24.10 8.35 7.79
N ILE A 270 23.53 7.43 7.01
CA ILE A 270 23.92 6.01 7.04
C ILE A 270 25.41 5.83 6.76
N PRO A 271 26.08 4.79 7.29
CA PRO A 271 27.52 4.59 7.05
C PRO A 271 27.86 4.12 5.64
N PHE A 272 26.89 3.62 4.87
CA PHE A 272 27.09 3.20 3.49
C PHE A 272 27.56 4.35 2.58
N ARG A 273 28.62 4.10 1.77
CA ARG A 273 29.23 5.04 0.84
C ARG A 273 29.43 4.39 -0.54
N GLY A 274 28.44 3.64 -0.98
CA GLY A 274 28.49 2.94 -2.28
C GLY A 274 27.86 3.74 -3.42
N SER A 275 27.43 3.02 -4.46
CA SER A 275 26.81 3.58 -5.65
C SER A 275 25.50 4.28 -5.36
N GLU A 276 25.21 5.35 -6.12
CA GLU A 276 23.91 6.04 -6.13
C GLU A 276 22.75 5.16 -6.59
N ASP A 277 23.02 3.99 -7.18
CA ASP A 277 21.98 3.02 -7.58
C ASP A 277 21.53 2.12 -6.42
N ILE A 278 22.18 2.21 -5.25
CA ILE A 278 21.90 1.36 -4.08
C ILE A 278 21.24 2.19 -2.99
N HIS A 279 19.96 2.01 -2.80
CA HIS A 279 19.14 2.78 -1.88
C HIS A 279 18.84 1.96 -0.62
N TYR A 280 19.71 2.02 0.40
CA TYR A 280 19.44 1.41 1.70
C TYR A 280 18.35 2.16 2.48
N GLY A 281 17.57 1.42 3.29
CA GLY A 281 16.47 1.94 4.09
C GLY A 281 15.09 1.77 3.45
N MET A 282 15.01 1.09 2.30
CA MET A 282 13.73 0.81 1.64
C MET A 282 12.86 -0.19 2.42
N ALA A 283 13.46 -1.09 3.16
CA ALA A 283 12.82 -1.84 4.23
C ALA A 283 13.78 -1.94 5.41
N ALA A 284 13.24 -2.04 6.62
CA ALA A 284 13.98 -2.24 7.84
C ALA A 284 13.24 -3.21 8.76
N LEU A 285 13.97 -4.09 9.40
CA LEU A 285 13.44 -5.06 10.35
C LEU A 285 14.32 -5.10 11.60
N ASN A 286 13.77 -4.73 12.74
CA ASN A 286 14.40 -4.99 14.04
C ASN A 286 13.97 -6.38 14.50
N ASP A 287 14.90 -7.32 14.59
CA ASP A 287 14.68 -8.71 14.97
C ASP A 287 15.30 -9.02 16.35
N GLY A 288 15.47 -8.01 17.19
CA GLY A 288 16.02 -8.09 18.53
C GLY A 288 17.54 -7.93 18.55
N ASP A 289 18.28 -8.95 18.14
CA ASP A 289 19.76 -8.90 18.14
C ASP A 289 20.32 -7.98 17.07
N TYR A 290 19.66 -7.95 15.92
CA TYR A 290 20.07 -7.16 14.75
C TYR A 290 18.92 -6.34 14.16
N VAL A 291 19.30 -5.20 13.62
CA VAL A 291 18.48 -4.44 12.66
C VAL A 291 18.97 -4.81 11.26
N TYR A 292 18.07 -5.35 10.44
CA TYR A 292 18.32 -5.62 9.04
C TYR A 292 17.82 -4.44 8.21
N VAL A 293 18.68 -3.89 7.37
CA VAL A 293 18.40 -2.73 6.51
C VAL A 293 18.52 -3.19 5.07
N TYR A 294 17.41 -3.14 4.34
CA TYR A 294 17.35 -3.60 2.96
C TYR A 294 17.52 -2.43 2.00
N ALA A 295 18.21 -2.72 0.90
CA ALA A 295 18.35 -1.79 -0.21
C ALA A 295 17.63 -2.31 -1.45
N GLN A 296 17.05 -1.39 -2.19
CA GLN A 296 16.65 -1.58 -3.56
C GLN A 296 17.80 -1.13 -4.47
N VAL A 297 18.06 -1.90 -5.52
CA VAL A 297 19.09 -1.62 -6.51
C VAL A 297 18.45 -1.62 -7.89
N ASP A 298 18.52 -0.50 -8.59
CA ASP A 298 18.08 -0.42 -9.98
C ASP A 298 19.15 -1.02 -10.91
N VAL A 299 18.78 -2.00 -11.70
CA VAL A 299 19.69 -2.73 -12.62
C VAL A 299 19.35 -2.53 -14.07
N THR A 300 18.35 -1.69 -14.41
CA THR A 300 17.87 -1.61 -15.78
C THR A 300 17.57 -0.26 -16.31
N ASN A 301 17.34 -0.30 -17.64
CA ASN A 301 16.87 0.80 -18.44
C ASN A 301 15.36 1.05 -18.25
N ASP A 302 14.92 2.22 -18.71
CA ASP A 302 13.54 2.70 -18.58
C ASP A 302 12.47 1.80 -19.26
N ALA A 303 12.86 0.85 -20.11
CA ALA A 303 11.93 0.02 -20.87
C ALA A 303 11.44 -1.23 -20.13
N ASP A 304 12.28 -1.79 -19.25
CA ASP A 304 11.94 -2.93 -18.40
C ASP A 304 12.61 -2.76 -17.03
N PRO A 305 12.01 -2.00 -16.10
CA PRO A 305 12.61 -1.71 -14.81
C PRO A 305 12.74 -2.98 -13.99
N ILE A 306 13.97 -3.40 -13.76
CA ILE A 306 14.32 -4.49 -12.87
C ILE A 306 15.02 -3.93 -11.65
N SER A 307 14.58 -4.34 -10.47
CA SER A 307 15.25 -4.06 -9.23
C SER A 307 15.60 -5.35 -8.51
N GLU A 308 16.72 -5.32 -7.83
CA GLU A 308 17.23 -6.38 -7.00
C GLU A 308 17.39 -5.88 -5.56
N VAL A 309 17.54 -6.79 -4.62
CA VAL A 309 17.58 -6.47 -3.20
C VAL A 309 18.92 -6.88 -2.61
N LEU A 310 19.50 -5.97 -1.83
CA LEU A 310 20.62 -6.22 -0.93
C LEU A 310 20.13 -6.11 0.52
N VAL A 311 20.87 -6.71 1.45
CA VAL A 311 20.64 -6.50 2.88
C VAL A 311 21.94 -6.29 3.62
N ALA A 312 21.91 -5.32 4.53
CA ALA A 312 22.92 -5.12 5.56
C ALA A 312 22.29 -5.39 6.93
N ARG A 313 23.12 -5.71 7.91
CA ARG A 313 22.69 -5.80 9.30
C ARG A 313 23.61 -4.99 10.22
N THR A 314 23.07 -4.60 11.36
CA THR A 314 23.81 -3.94 12.43
C THR A 314 23.13 -4.20 13.75
N THR A 315 23.76 -3.94 14.88
CA THR A 315 23.06 -3.86 16.16
C THR A 315 22.42 -2.49 16.34
N PRO A 316 21.33 -2.34 17.10
CA PRO A 316 20.71 -1.03 17.34
C PRO A 316 21.71 0.05 17.80
N ALA A 317 22.65 -0.31 18.66
CA ALA A 317 23.67 0.60 19.17
C ALA A 317 24.66 1.09 18.10
N LYS A 318 24.83 0.37 17.00
CA LYS A 318 25.75 0.65 15.91
C LYS A 318 25.06 1.09 14.61
N LEU A 319 23.77 1.34 14.68
CA LEU A 319 22.94 1.65 13.50
C LEU A 319 23.54 2.77 12.63
N CYS A 320 24.14 3.78 13.25
CA CYS A 320 24.70 4.95 12.56
C CYS A 320 26.19 4.83 12.25
N THR A 321 26.85 3.74 12.62
CA THR A 321 28.34 3.65 12.53
C THR A 321 28.86 2.45 11.77
N ASP A 322 28.39 1.24 12.09
CA ASP A 322 29.00 0.01 11.59
C ASP A 322 27.93 -0.95 11.04
N TRP A 323 28.03 -1.28 9.78
CA TRP A 323 27.17 -2.25 9.12
C TRP A 323 27.98 -3.42 8.59
N GLU A 324 27.34 -4.59 8.59
CA GLU A 324 27.81 -5.78 7.90
C GLU A 324 26.86 -6.06 6.72
N TYR A 325 27.42 -6.35 5.56
CA TYR A 325 26.72 -6.58 4.29
C TYR A 325 26.68 -8.08 3.99
N TYR A 326 25.53 -8.58 3.55
CA TYR A 326 25.36 -9.98 3.24
C TYR A 326 26.12 -10.37 1.96
N THR A 327 26.91 -11.46 2.03
CA THR A 327 27.80 -11.91 0.95
C THR A 327 27.35 -13.22 0.29
N GLY A 328 26.03 -13.51 0.32
CA GLY A 328 25.47 -14.78 -0.19
C GLY A 328 25.64 -15.97 0.77
N SER A 329 26.66 -15.99 1.61
CA SER A 329 26.92 -17.07 2.56
C SER A 329 27.32 -16.62 3.96
N GLY A 330 27.55 -15.31 4.16
CA GLY A 330 27.96 -14.73 5.42
C GLY A 330 27.83 -13.22 5.42
N TRP A 331 28.64 -12.55 6.24
CA TRP A 331 28.57 -11.09 6.46
C TRP A 331 29.97 -10.49 6.39
N SER A 332 30.09 -9.33 5.76
CA SER A 332 31.34 -8.58 5.61
C SER A 332 31.13 -7.11 5.96
N THR A 333 32.12 -6.47 6.53
CA THR A 333 32.13 -5.00 6.72
C THR A 333 32.46 -4.23 5.44
N ASP A 334 32.89 -4.94 4.37
CA ASP A 334 33.14 -4.33 3.06
C ASP A 334 31.82 -4.26 2.27
N PRO A 335 31.29 -3.07 1.96
CA PRO A 335 30.05 -2.92 1.19
C PRO A 335 30.17 -3.44 -0.25
N SER A 336 31.38 -3.53 -0.82
CA SER A 336 31.59 -4.06 -2.17
C SER A 336 31.42 -5.56 -2.27
N ALA A 337 31.43 -6.28 -1.14
CA ALA A 337 31.19 -7.71 -1.03
C ALA A 337 29.70 -8.07 -0.94
N ALA A 338 28.81 -7.07 -0.98
CA ALA A 338 27.38 -7.31 -0.88
C ALA A 338 26.82 -8.09 -2.08
N GLU A 339 26.09 -9.19 -1.80
CA GLU A 339 25.47 -10.04 -2.80
C GLU A 339 23.95 -9.87 -2.82
N ARG A 340 23.35 -10.07 -4.01
CA ARG A 340 21.90 -10.02 -4.21
C ARG A 340 21.19 -11.14 -3.47
N LEU A 341 20.04 -10.84 -2.89
CA LEU A 341 19.24 -11.84 -2.21
C LEU A 341 18.69 -12.89 -3.19
N GLU A 342 18.94 -14.16 -2.87
CA GLU A 342 18.49 -15.30 -3.67
C GLU A 342 16.98 -15.49 -3.60
N GLY A 343 16.35 -15.87 -4.72
CA GLY A 343 14.95 -16.29 -4.81
C GLY A 343 13.98 -15.21 -5.27
N LEU A 344 14.42 -13.96 -5.44
CA LEU A 344 13.57 -12.82 -5.84
C LEU A 344 13.55 -12.55 -7.35
N ALA A 345 14.41 -13.16 -8.15
CA ALA A 345 14.60 -12.85 -9.58
C ALA A 345 13.34 -13.01 -10.46
N SER A 346 12.32 -13.72 -9.99
CA SER A 346 11.08 -13.94 -10.74
C SER A 346 10.10 -12.75 -10.73
N VAL A 347 10.33 -11.75 -9.88
CA VAL A 347 9.52 -10.53 -9.77
C VAL A 347 10.44 -9.35 -9.51
N PRO A 348 10.47 -8.35 -10.38
CA PRO A 348 11.17 -7.10 -10.09
C PRO A 348 10.58 -6.45 -8.84
N VAL A 349 11.42 -6.28 -7.83
CA VAL A 349 11.00 -5.71 -6.54
C VAL A 349 10.70 -4.22 -6.72
N SER A 350 9.65 -3.73 -6.11
CA SER A 350 9.28 -2.32 -6.11
C SER A 350 10.37 -1.45 -5.51
N SER A 351 10.40 -0.16 -5.85
CA SER A 351 11.36 0.78 -5.26
C SER A 351 11.22 0.90 -3.74
N GLN A 352 10.01 0.68 -3.26
CA GLN A 352 9.70 0.53 -1.84
C GLN A 352 8.97 -0.80 -1.64
N PHE A 353 9.27 -1.51 -0.58
CA PHE A 353 8.74 -2.84 -0.24
C PHE A 353 8.81 -3.06 1.27
N ASN A 354 8.20 -4.14 1.76
CA ASN A 354 8.28 -4.51 3.17
C ASN A 354 9.03 -5.82 3.38
N VAL A 355 9.73 -5.88 4.50
CA VAL A 355 10.16 -7.14 5.13
C VAL A 355 9.70 -7.10 6.57
N PHE A 356 8.99 -8.15 6.98
CA PHE A 356 8.46 -8.27 8.34
C PHE A 356 8.43 -9.73 8.78
N ARG A 357 8.25 -9.95 10.07
CA ARG A 357 8.08 -11.29 10.62
C ARG A 357 6.60 -11.60 10.77
N LEU A 358 6.19 -12.74 10.25
CA LEU A 358 4.83 -13.25 10.42
C LEU A 358 4.94 -14.68 10.96
N ARG A 359 4.52 -14.88 12.22
CA ARG A 359 4.68 -16.14 12.94
C ARG A 359 6.16 -16.54 13.02
N ASP A 360 6.52 -17.68 12.43
CA ASP A 360 7.87 -18.26 12.41
C ASP A 360 8.67 -17.95 11.14
N LYS A 361 8.10 -17.15 10.21
CA LYS A 361 8.73 -16.82 8.93
C LYS A 361 8.99 -15.33 8.77
N TYR A 362 9.97 -15.03 7.93
CA TYR A 362 10.14 -13.70 7.36
C TYR A 362 9.35 -13.63 6.06
N VAL A 363 8.67 -12.51 5.86
CA VAL A 363 7.86 -12.24 4.68
C VAL A 363 8.40 -10.99 4.00
N LEU A 364 8.68 -11.09 2.70
CA LEU A 364 8.91 -9.95 1.84
C LEU A 364 7.66 -9.74 0.99
N LEU A 365 7.07 -8.54 1.09
CA LEU A 365 5.94 -8.13 0.26
C LEU A 365 6.42 -7.05 -0.72
N THR A 366 6.06 -7.21 -1.98
CA THR A 366 6.36 -6.26 -3.05
C THR A 366 5.29 -6.23 -4.12
N GLN A 367 5.07 -5.06 -4.71
CA GLN A 367 4.40 -4.96 -5.99
C GLN A 367 5.41 -5.21 -7.11
N ASN A 368 5.00 -5.85 -8.20
CA ASN A 368 5.81 -6.01 -9.40
C ASN A 368 6.11 -4.63 -10.00
N LYS A 369 7.40 -4.24 -10.08
CA LYS A 369 7.86 -2.90 -10.52
C LYS A 369 7.57 -2.61 -11.99
N ARG A 370 7.33 -3.64 -12.82
CA ARG A 370 7.07 -3.44 -14.24
C ARG A 370 5.88 -2.52 -14.48
N TYR A 371 6.01 -1.66 -15.48
CA TYR A 371 4.96 -0.72 -15.85
C TYR A 371 3.62 -1.43 -16.09
N ASN A 372 2.55 -0.82 -15.58
CA ASN A 372 1.18 -1.35 -15.64
C ASN A 372 0.96 -2.71 -14.96
N SER A 373 1.86 -3.12 -14.08
CA SER A 373 1.62 -4.29 -13.24
C SER A 373 0.88 -3.90 -11.96
N GLY A 374 -0.31 -4.47 -11.76
CA GLY A 374 -1.04 -4.37 -10.49
C GLY A 374 -0.82 -5.56 -9.57
N GLU A 375 0.17 -6.40 -9.86
CA GLU A 375 0.40 -7.66 -9.13
C GLU A 375 1.19 -7.43 -7.85
N ILE A 376 0.66 -7.90 -6.72
CA ILE A 376 1.31 -7.84 -5.42
C ILE A 376 1.67 -9.25 -4.98
N TYR A 377 2.94 -9.44 -4.66
CA TYR A 377 3.52 -10.75 -4.32
C TYR A 377 4.06 -10.76 -2.89
N THR A 378 4.03 -11.93 -2.30
CA THR A 378 4.81 -12.26 -1.11
C THR A 378 5.81 -13.38 -1.41
N PHE A 379 6.90 -13.34 -0.67
CA PHE A 379 7.91 -14.40 -0.57
C PHE A 379 8.14 -14.69 0.91
N THR A 380 8.52 -15.92 1.24
CA THR A 380 8.85 -16.31 2.61
C THR A 380 10.27 -16.83 2.73
N SER A 381 10.86 -16.70 3.91
CA SER A 381 12.18 -17.25 4.25
C SER A 381 12.26 -17.64 5.72
N ASP A 382 13.19 -18.54 6.05
CA ASP A 382 13.58 -18.87 7.42
C ASP A 382 14.64 -17.91 7.99
N SER A 383 15.19 -17.02 7.14
CA SER A 383 16.24 -16.05 7.48
C SER A 383 15.94 -14.68 6.89
N PRO A 384 16.27 -13.58 7.56
CA PRO A 384 16.11 -12.23 7.00
C PRO A 384 16.96 -12.01 5.73
N ALA A 385 18.03 -12.76 5.54
CA ALA A 385 18.88 -12.70 4.34
C ALA A 385 18.48 -13.70 3.24
N GLY A 386 17.39 -14.44 3.42
CA GLY A 386 16.99 -15.44 2.44
C GLY A 386 17.59 -16.84 2.71
N PRO A 387 17.53 -17.78 1.77
CA PRO A 387 16.92 -17.65 0.44
C PRO A 387 15.40 -17.45 0.51
N TRP A 388 14.86 -16.59 -0.36
CA TRP A 388 13.44 -16.30 -0.45
C TRP A 388 12.73 -17.34 -1.35
N ARG A 389 11.60 -17.84 -0.88
CA ARG A 389 10.85 -18.95 -1.51
C ARG A 389 9.35 -18.68 -1.44
N ASN A 390 8.55 -19.67 -1.88
CA ASN A 390 7.08 -19.68 -1.76
C ASN A 390 6.45 -18.37 -2.30
N LYS A 391 6.88 -17.96 -3.52
CA LYS A 391 6.26 -16.83 -4.20
C LYS A 391 4.76 -17.04 -4.32
N GLN A 392 3.97 -16.08 -3.84
CA GLN A 392 2.53 -16.08 -3.95
C GLN A 392 2.05 -14.74 -4.50
N LEU A 393 1.18 -14.77 -5.50
CA LEU A 393 0.39 -13.62 -5.91
C LEU A 393 -0.75 -13.49 -4.89
N ILE A 394 -0.72 -12.45 -4.05
CA ILE A 394 -1.72 -12.26 -2.99
C ILE A 394 -2.82 -11.30 -3.39
N TYR A 395 -2.55 -10.39 -4.33
CA TYR A 395 -3.54 -9.43 -4.80
C TYR A 395 -3.22 -8.96 -6.22
N ARG A 396 -4.27 -8.67 -6.98
CA ARG A 396 -4.18 -8.05 -8.30
C ARG A 396 -5.09 -6.83 -8.29
N ILE A 397 -4.52 -5.64 -8.53
CA ILE A 397 -5.25 -4.37 -8.49
C ILE A 397 -6.16 -4.27 -9.71
N PRO A 398 -7.50 -4.31 -9.58
CA PRO A 398 -8.42 -4.39 -10.73
C PRO A 398 -8.37 -3.16 -11.64
N ALA A 399 -8.08 -1.98 -11.08
CA ALA A 399 -8.04 -0.73 -11.82
C ALA A 399 -6.92 -0.68 -12.87
N MET A 400 -5.86 -1.47 -12.69
CA MET A 400 -4.74 -1.58 -13.65
C MET A 400 -5.16 -2.29 -14.93
N GLU A 401 -6.07 -3.25 -14.89
CA GLU A 401 -6.57 -3.97 -16.06
C GLU A 401 -7.22 -3.03 -17.07
N ASN A 402 -7.83 -1.95 -16.59
CA ASN A 402 -8.48 -0.93 -17.42
C ASN A 402 -7.54 0.23 -17.80
N ARG A 403 -6.28 0.18 -17.41
CA ARG A 403 -5.24 1.24 -17.64
C ARG A 403 -5.70 2.66 -17.21
N LYS A 404 -6.60 2.75 -16.25
CA LYS A 404 -7.13 4.02 -15.76
C LYS A 404 -6.32 4.61 -14.61
N LEU A 405 -5.58 3.76 -13.89
CA LEU A 405 -4.74 4.14 -12.76
C LEU A 405 -3.34 3.59 -12.96
N PHE A 406 -2.37 4.34 -12.48
CA PHE A 406 -0.99 3.88 -12.29
C PHE A 406 -0.79 3.66 -10.78
N THR A 407 -0.31 2.50 -10.40
CA THR A 407 -0.05 2.15 -9.00
C THR A 407 1.36 1.59 -8.84
N TYR A 408 1.96 1.81 -7.68
CA TYR A 408 3.31 1.36 -7.34
C TYR A 408 3.48 1.30 -5.82
N ASN A 409 4.53 0.61 -5.37
CA ASN A 409 4.97 0.60 -3.98
C ASN A 409 3.88 0.14 -2.99
N ALA A 410 3.19 -0.98 -3.30
CA ALA A 410 2.26 -1.57 -2.33
C ALA A 410 2.97 -1.97 -1.03
N MET A 411 2.35 -1.65 0.11
CA MET A 411 2.90 -1.86 1.44
C MET A 411 2.02 -2.78 2.28
N ALA A 412 2.64 -3.57 3.13
CA ALA A 412 1.97 -4.31 4.19
C ALA A 412 1.86 -3.46 5.46
N HIS A 413 0.79 -3.69 6.22
CA HIS A 413 0.56 -3.10 7.53
C HIS A 413 0.30 -4.21 8.56
N PRO A 414 1.34 -5.00 8.95
CA PRO A 414 1.15 -6.23 9.74
C PRO A 414 0.48 -6.01 11.08
N GLN A 415 0.60 -4.82 11.67
CA GLN A 415 -0.03 -4.46 12.95
C GLN A 415 -1.57 -4.42 12.89
N PHE A 416 -2.17 -4.46 11.70
CA PHE A 416 -3.62 -4.52 11.52
C PHE A 416 -4.12 -5.93 11.16
N GLU A 417 -3.27 -6.95 11.27
CA GLU A 417 -3.69 -8.35 11.12
C GLU A 417 -4.81 -8.67 12.12
N LYS A 418 -5.91 -9.27 11.63
CA LYS A 418 -7.09 -9.64 12.44
C LYS A 418 -7.08 -11.13 12.75
#